data_e36cb42ac8e5914f4cc4d3f360db6dee
#
_entry.id   e36cb42ac8e5914f4cc4d3f360db6dee
#
_cell.length_a   1.000
_cell.length_b   1.000
_cell.length_c   1.000
_cell.angle_alpha   90.00
_cell.angle_beta   90.00
_cell.angle_gamma   90.00
#
_symmetry.space_group_name_H-M   'P 1'
#
loop_
_entity.id
_entity.type
_entity.pdbx_description
1 polymer ?
#
loop_
_entity_poly.entity_id
_entity_poly.type
_entity_poly.pdbx_seq_one_letter_code
_entity_poly.pdbx_strand_id
1 'polypeptide(L)'
;MSNCAIVGINWGDEGKGRMVDLIARDYDIVCRYQGGNNAGHTIVNEYGKFALHLIPSGICLPGVVNVLGNGVVIDLESLCGEIEALQNAGVPITPENFKISERATIVFPYHRALDGLEEARLKDKKYGSTLRGIAPVYSDKYQKKTIMMGELLYPAYLEKRLASILEWKNLTIQNVYGAEAYKLEDMLAWCREFGSKLAPYICDTSKYLYEAEKAGKSIMFEAQLGALRDIDFGIFPYTSSSSSNAGYACVGAGIPGSHVDRTVGIVKAYSTCVGEGPFTAEWFGDEAEQLRVAGGEYGASTGRPRRVGPIDLVATRYGCRIQGATEVALTKLDVLSYMKEIPVCTQYEVNGEKTDDFPFTAVIDEAKPVLTTVPGWGCDISGVRKYEDLPQAARDYVEYVEQAIGVHISYVSVGAGRDEIIYREKEPP
;
A
#
# COMPACT_ATOMS: atom_id res chain seq x y z
N MET A 1 -5.20 -20.10 15.38
CA MET A 1 -5.33 -19.42 14.07
C MET A 1 -4.26 -18.35 14.03
N SER A 2 -3.68 -18.08 12.86
CA SER A 2 -2.53 -17.19 12.76
C SER A 2 -2.91 -15.82 12.20
N ASN A 3 -2.35 -14.77 12.76
CA ASN A 3 -2.45 -13.42 12.20
C ASN A 3 -1.51 -13.30 10.98
N CYS A 4 -1.99 -12.69 9.90
CA CYS A 4 -1.25 -12.55 8.66
C CYS A 4 -1.11 -11.09 8.25
N ALA A 5 0.06 -10.68 7.77
CA ALA A 5 0.23 -9.39 7.12
C ALA A 5 0.46 -9.57 5.61
N ILE A 6 -0.25 -8.80 4.80
CA ILE A 6 -0.03 -8.67 3.36
C ILE A 6 0.66 -7.35 3.11
N VAL A 7 1.92 -7.40 2.67
CA VAL A 7 2.81 -6.24 2.56
C VAL A 7 3.44 -6.12 1.19
N GLY A 8 3.76 -4.90 0.76
CA GLY A 8 4.56 -4.66 -0.44
C GLY A 8 6.05 -4.75 -0.14
N ILE A 9 6.78 -5.38 -1.03
CA ILE A 9 8.22 -5.59 -0.87
C ILE A 9 9.03 -4.44 -1.47
N ASN A 10 8.59 -3.88 -2.58
CA ASN A 10 9.36 -2.88 -3.33
C ASN A 10 8.78 -1.44 -3.15
N TRP A 11 8.47 -0.76 -4.25
CA TRP A 11 8.01 0.65 -4.26
C TRP A 11 6.50 0.83 -4.13
N GLY A 12 5.71 -0.23 -4.00
CA GLY A 12 4.26 -0.22 -4.02
C GLY A 12 3.69 -0.67 -5.37
N ASP A 13 2.35 -0.75 -5.46
CA ASP A 13 1.61 -1.18 -6.66
C ASP A 13 1.91 -2.63 -7.11
N GLU A 14 2.37 -3.50 -6.20
CA GLU A 14 2.69 -4.90 -6.50
C GLU A 14 1.45 -5.79 -6.65
N GLY A 15 0.24 -5.29 -6.34
CA GLY A 15 -1.02 -6.05 -6.44
C GLY A 15 -1.52 -6.58 -5.09
N LYS A 16 -1.22 -5.89 -3.98
CA LYS A 16 -1.65 -6.25 -2.62
C LYS A 16 -3.16 -6.43 -2.49
N GLY A 17 -3.96 -5.49 -2.98
CA GLY A 17 -5.42 -5.57 -2.88
C GLY A 17 -5.99 -6.85 -3.47
N ARG A 18 -5.48 -7.29 -4.62
CA ARG A 18 -5.86 -8.57 -5.23
C ARG A 18 -5.47 -9.76 -4.35
N MET A 19 -4.28 -9.74 -3.75
CA MET A 19 -3.85 -10.83 -2.87
C MET A 19 -4.65 -10.85 -1.56
N VAL A 20 -5.02 -9.68 -1.02
CA VAL A 20 -5.95 -9.60 0.11
C VAL A 20 -7.31 -10.18 -0.27
N ASP A 21 -7.91 -9.74 -1.37
CA ASP A 21 -9.21 -10.24 -1.86
C ASP A 21 -9.20 -11.77 -2.07
N LEU A 22 -8.07 -12.33 -2.51
CA LEU A 22 -7.90 -13.78 -2.66
C LEU A 22 -7.83 -14.53 -1.33
N ILE A 23 -6.98 -14.07 -0.42
CA ILE A 23 -6.60 -14.81 0.80
C ILE A 23 -7.55 -14.48 1.96
N ALA A 24 -8.19 -13.31 1.96
CA ALA A 24 -9.03 -12.85 3.08
C ALA A 24 -10.25 -13.71 3.36
N ARG A 25 -10.66 -14.57 2.43
CA ARG A 25 -11.75 -15.56 2.66
C ARG A 25 -11.44 -16.56 3.76
N ASP A 26 -10.16 -16.76 4.07
CA ASP A 26 -9.68 -17.67 5.11
C ASP A 26 -9.51 -16.97 6.46
N TYR A 27 -9.88 -15.67 6.54
CA TYR A 27 -9.75 -14.83 7.72
C TYR A 27 -11.10 -14.26 8.16
N ASP A 28 -11.25 -14.05 9.47
CA ASP A 28 -12.46 -13.43 10.04
C ASP A 28 -12.47 -11.92 9.87
N ILE A 29 -11.28 -11.30 9.88
CA ILE A 29 -11.13 -9.84 9.91
C ILE A 29 -10.02 -9.40 8.96
N VAL A 30 -10.26 -8.32 8.19
CA VAL A 30 -9.23 -7.59 7.44
C VAL A 30 -9.07 -6.20 8.04
N CYS A 31 -7.87 -5.87 8.48
CA CYS A 31 -7.56 -4.59 9.12
C CYS A 31 -6.50 -3.81 8.36
N ARG A 32 -6.84 -2.61 7.86
CA ARG A 32 -5.83 -1.65 7.39
C ARG A 32 -5.23 -0.93 8.56
N TYR A 33 -3.92 -0.88 8.64
CA TYR A 33 -3.20 -0.42 9.83
C TYR A 33 -2.41 0.87 9.63
N GLN A 34 -2.26 1.37 8.38
CA GLN A 34 -1.49 2.58 8.09
C GLN A 34 -1.90 3.21 6.75
N GLY A 35 -1.38 4.42 6.48
CA GLY A 35 -1.65 5.16 5.25
C GLY A 35 -3.02 5.85 5.26
N GLY A 36 -3.46 6.27 4.12
CA GLY A 36 -4.73 6.97 3.90
C GLY A 36 -5.26 6.70 2.50
N ASN A 37 -5.92 7.70 1.90
CA ASN A 37 -6.47 7.61 0.55
C ASN A 37 -5.45 7.87 -0.59
N ASN A 38 -4.15 7.73 -0.29
CA ASN A 38 -3.05 7.91 -1.24
C ASN A 38 -2.71 6.64 -2.05
N ALA A 39 -3.21 5.47 -1.65
CA ALA A 39 -3.04 4.23 -2.41
C ALA A 39 -4.35 3.83 -3.11
N GLY A 40 -4.25 2.99 -4.14
CA GLY A 40 -5.38 2.40 -4.83
C GLY A 40 -5.22 0.89 -4.92
N HIS A 41 -6.09 0.14 -4.24
CA HIS A 41 -6.14 -1.31 -4.31
C HIS A 41 -7.24 -1.73 -5.28
N THR A 42 -6.84 -2.20 -6.46
CA THR A 42 -7.81 -2.68 -7.45
C THR A 42 -8.24 -4.09 -7.11
N ILE A 43 -9.54 -4.29 -6.96
CA ILE A 43 -10.19 -5.59 -6.85
C ILE A 43 -11.17 -5.77 -8.02
N VAL A 44 -11.33 -7.02 -8.46
CA VAL A 44 -12.27 -7.41 -9.52
C VAL A 44 -13.02 -8.64 -9.04
N ASN A 45 -14.34 -8.51 -8.92
CA ASN A 45 -15.20 -9.58 -8.42
C ASN A 45 -16.60 -9.50 -9.06
N GLU A 46 -17.56 -10.27 -8.53
CA GLU A 46 -18.95 -10.33 -8.99
C GLU A 46 -19.71 -9.01 -8.93
N TYR A 47 -19.31 -8.08 -8.06
CA TYR A 47 -19.91 -6.74 -7.95
C TYR A 47 -19.33 -5.76 -8.97
N GLY A 48 -18.17 -6.07 -9.56
CA GLY A 48 -17.50 -5.20 -10.54
C GLY A 48 -16.01 -5.02 -10.29
N LYS A 49 -15.49 -3.92 -10.85
CA LYS A 49 -14.09 -3.50 -10.67
C LYS A 49 -14.05 -2.24 -9.81
N PHE A 50 -13.34 -2.28 -8.69
CA PHE A 50 -13.19 -1.18 -7.75
C PHE A 50 -11.72 -0.83 -7.54
N ALA A 51 -11.44 0.46 -7.37
CA ALA A 51 -10.16 0.96 -6.88
C ALA A 51 -10.39 1.48 -5.45
N LEU A 52 -10.11 0.64 -4.45
CA LEU A 52 -10.27 0.99 -3.04
C LEU A 52 -9.09 1.82 -2.55
N HIS A 53 -9.38 2.94 -1.89
CA HIS A 53 -8.36 3.83 -1.35
C HIS A 53 -8.24 3.73 0.17
N LEU A 54 -9.35 3.65 0.89
CA LEU A 54 -9.44 3.56 2.34
C LEU A 54 -10.01 2.22 2.81
N ILE A 55 -11.11 1.79 2.22
CA ILE A 55 -11.81 0.58 2.65
C ILE A 55 -10.91 -0.66 2.41
N PRO A 56 -10.82 -1.59 3.39
CA PRO A 56 -10.05 -2.82 3.22
C PRO A 56 -10.58 -3.68 2.06
N SER A 57 -9.66 -4.37 1.38
CA SER A 57 -9.98 -5.18 0.18
C SER A 57 -10.87 -6.40 0.47
N GLY A 58 -11.08 -6.76 1.73
CA GLY A 58 -12.00 -7.82 2.16
C GLY A 58 -13.48 -7.43 2.18
N ILE A 59 -13.83 -6.17 1.89
CA ILE A 59 -15.21 -5.63 2.07
C ILE A 59 -16.28 -6.36 1.25
N CYS A 60 -15.90 -6.92 0.11
CA CYS A 60 -16.80 -7.65 -0.77
C CYS A 60 -16.98 -9.13 -0.36
N LEU A 61 -16.28 -9.60 0.67
CA LEU A 61 -16.34 -11.00 1.10
C LEU A 61 -17.39 -11.19 2.21
N PRO A 62 -18.39 -12.05 2.01
CA PRO A 62 -19.38 -12.32 3.05
C PRO A 62 -18.73 -12.89 4.32
N GLY A 63 -19.15 -12.39 5.47
CA GLY A 63 -18.69 -12.87 6.78
C GLY A 63 -17.36 -12.29 7.26
N VAL A 64 -16.65 -11.53 6.42
CA VAL A 64 -15.40 -10.86 6.78
C VAL A 64 -15.70 -9.47 7.36
N VAL A 65 -15.17 -9.17 8.54
CA VAL A 65 -15.25 -7.83 9.14
C VAL A 65 -14.05 -6.99 8.69
N ASN A 66 -14.31 -5.77 8.24
CA ASN A 66 -13.31 -4.85 7.72
C ASN A 66 -13.07 -3.72 8.70
N VAL A 67 -11.81 -3.42 9.01
CA VAL A 67 -11.43 -2.47 10.06
C VAL A 67 -10.45 -1.43 9.53
N LEU A 68 -10.72 -0.16 9.77
CA LEU A 68 -9.72 0.91 9.68
C LEU A 68 -9.11 1.12 11.06
N GLY A 69 -7.85 0.73 11.24
CA GLY A 69 -7.12 0.82 12.50
C GLY A 69 -6.69 2.26 12.86
N ASN A 70 -6.19 2.44 14.06
CA ASN A 70 -5.75 3.75 14.59
C ASN A 70 -4.55 4.37 13.85
N GLY A 71 -3.79 3.57 13.12
CA GLY A 71 -2.67 4.04 12.30
C GLY A 71 -3.08 4.66 10.98
N VAL A 72 -4.33 4.47 10.54
CA VAL A 72 -4.87 5.04 9.29
C VAL A 72 -5.21 6.52 9.48
N VAL A 73 -5.02 7.32 8.42
CA VAL A 73 -5.50 8.69 8.35
C VAL A 73 -6.65 8.77 7.33
N ILE A 74 -7.78 9.37 7.74
CA ILE A 74 -9.08 9.23 7.08
C ILE A 74 -9.57 10.58 6.55
N ASP A 75 -9.67 10.69 5.25
CA ASP A 75 -10.42 11.77 4.58
C ASP A 75 -11.91 11.40 4.59
N LEU A 76 -12.73 12.17 5.32
CA LEU A 76 -14.14 11.85 5.53
C LEU A 76 -14.93 11.85 4.22
N GLU A 77 -14.70 12.84 3.38
CA GLU A 77 -15.37 12.98 2.08
C GLU A 77 -15.03 11.80 1.16
N SER A 78 -13.74 11.47 1.07
CA SER A 78 -13.25 10.35 0.26
C SER A 78 -13.84 9.02 0.74
N LEU A 79 -13.88 8.78 2.05
CA LEU A 79 -14.45 7.55 2.61
C LEU A 79 -15.96 7.45 2.39
N CYS A 80 -16.70 8.54 2.56
CA CYS A 80 -18.14 8.55 2.27
C CYS A 80 -18.42 8.23 0.81
N GLY A 81 -17.66 8.81 -0.13
CA GLY A 81 -17.79 8.53 -1.56
C GLY A 81 -17.47 7.07 -1.91
N GLU A 82 -16.46 6.48 -1.26
CA GLU A 82 -16.09 5.09 -1.46
C GLU A 82 -17.17 4.12 -0.93
N ILE A 83 -17.74 4.39 0.26
CA ILE A 83 -18.89 3.65 0.81
C ILE A 83 -20.09 3.72 -0.14
N GLU A 84 -20.44 4.92 -0.59
CA GLU A 84 -21.58 5.12 -1.49
C GLU A 84 -21.40 4.38 -2.83
N ALA A 85 -20.22 4.44 -3.42
CA ALA A 85 -19.91 3.74 -4.66
C ALA A 85 -20.05 2.21 -4.53
N LEU A 86 -19.58 1.64 -3.42
CA LEU A 86 -19.70 0.21 -3.15
C LEU A 86 -21.15 -0.21 -2.86
N GLN A 87 -21.89 0.57 -2.07
CA GLN A 87 -23.30 0.30 -1.78
C GLN A 87 -24.16 0.39 -3.05
N ASN A 88 -23.91 1.35 -3.93
CA ASN A 88 -24.58 1.46 -5.23
C ASN A 88 -24.30 0.27 -6.16
N ALA A 89 -23.16 -0.37 -5.99
CA ALA A 89 -22.83 -1.62 -6.70
C ALA A 89 -23.41 -2.88 -6.02
N GLY A 90 -24.14 -2.73 -4.90
CA GLY A 90 -24.79 -3.82 -4.19
C GLY A 90 -23.94 -4.47 -3.09
N VAL A 91 -22.77 -3.91 -2.76
CA VAL A 91 -21.95 -4.40 -1.64
C VAL A 91 -22.57 -3.95 -0.31
N PRO A 92 -22.95 -4.87 0.59
CA PRO A 92 -23.50 -4.47 1.89
C PRO A 92 -22.40 -3.92 2.79
N ILE A 93 -22.54 -2.66 3.22
CA ILE A 93 -21.64 -2.03 4.19
C ILE A 93 -22.47 -1.56 5.38
N THR A 94 -22.25 -2.19 6.52
CA THR A 94 -23.00 -1.95 7.77
C THR A 94 -22.04 -1.85 8.96
N PRO A 95 -22.47 -1.32 10.11
CA PRO A 95 -21.62 -1.28 11.31
C PRO A 95 -21.16 -2.67 11.82
N GLU A 96 -21.81 -3.73 11.39
CA GLU A 96 -21.43 -5.10 11.74
C GLU A 96 -20.21 -5.57 10.97
N ASN A 97 -20.10 -5.24 9.66
CA ASN A 97 -19.02 -5.71 8.79
C ASN A 97 -17.97 -4.64 8.43
N PHE A 98 -18.18 -3.37 8.83
CA PHE A 98 -17.20 -2.29 8.65
C PHE A 98 -17.06 -1.46 9.92
N LYS A 99 -15.83 -1.24 10.37
CA LYS A 99 -15.52 -0.52 11.61
C LYS A 99 -14.40 0.49 11.41
N ILE A 100 -14.52 1.63 12.05
CA ILE A 100 -13.55 2.72 12.01
C ILE A 100 -13.04 2.97 13.42
N SER A 101 -11.71 2.97 13.59
CA SER A 101 -11.11 3.28 14.89
C SER A 101 -11.46 4.71 15.33
N GLU A 102 -12.00 4.86 16.54
CA GLU A 102 -12.17 6.16 17.17
C GLU A 102 -10.85 6.95 17.32
N ARG A 103 -9.70 6.25 17.27
CA ARG A 103 -8.35 6.81 17.38
C ARG A 103 -7.68 7.08 16.04
N ALA A 104 -8.30 6.75 14.92
CA ALA A 104 -7.81 7.12 13.59
C ALA A 104 -7.87 8.65 13.42
N THR A 105 -6.93 9.19 12.67
CA THR A 105 -6.77 10.64 12.51
C THR A 105 -7.53 11.14 11.28
N ILE A 106 -8.19 12.30 11.39
CA ILE A 106 -8.92 12.92 10.28
C ILE A 106 -7.97 13.72 9.37
N VAL A 107 -8.06 13.49 8.07
CA VAL A 107 -7.46 14.34 7.03
C VAL A 107 -8.44 15.43 6.67
N PHE A 108 -8.16 16.66 7.08
CA PHE A 108 -8.98 17.82 6.77
C PHE A 108 -8.66 18.42 5.39
N PRO A 109 -9.56 19.22 4.79
CA PRO A 109 -9.29 19.94 3.54
C PRO A 109 -8.00 20.76 3.56
N TYR A 110 -7.64 21.37 4.69
CA TYR A 110 -6.39 22.13 4.82
C TYR A 110 -5.14 21.25 4.75
N HIS A 111 -5.20 19.95 5.10
CA HIS A 111 -4.06 19.05 4.91
C HIS A 111 -3.80 18.80 3.42
N ARG A 112 -4.86 18.61 2.62
CA ARG A 112 -4.75 18.48 1.16
C ARG A 112 -4.18 19.76 0.52
N ALA A 113 -4.66 20.92 0.98
CA ALA A 113 -4.15 22.20 0.50
C ALA A 113 -2.66 22.40 0.86
N LEU A 114 -2.26 22.11 2.09
CA LEU A 114 -0.86 22.20 2.54
C LEU A 114 0.07 21.29 1.73
N ASP A 115 -0.37 20.07 1.41
CA ASP A 115 0.38 19.13 0.55
C ASP A 115 0.62 19.73 -0.84
N GLY A 116 -0.43 20.29 -1.45
CA GLY A 116 -0.33 20.94 -2.75
C GLY A 116 0.53 22.22 -2.74
N LEU A 117 0.41 23.03 -1.70
CA LEU A 117 1.21 24.25 -1.53
C LEU A 117 2.70 23.94 -1.37
N GLU A 118 3.04 22.89 -0.63
CA GLU A 118 4.43 22.48 -0.46
C GLU A 118 5.02 21.90 -1.74
N GLU A 119 4.30 21.03 -2.46
CA GLU A 119 4.75 20.53 -3.77
C GLU A 119 4.96 21.68 -4.78
N ALA A 120 4.07 22.67 -4.78
CA ALA A 120 4.22 23.87 -5.63
C ALA A 120 5.45 24.70 -5.23
N ARG A 121 5.73 24.88 -3.91
CA ARG A 121 6.90 25.60 -3.40
C ARG A 121 8.21 24.90 -3.77
N LEU A 122 8.24 23.57 -3.75
CA LEU A 122 9.43 22.78 -4.04
C LEU A 122 9.83 22.79 -5.52
N LYS A 123 8.91 23.10 -6.44
CA LYS A 123 9.16 23.16 -7.90
C LYS A 123 9.83 21.87 -8.42
N ASP A 124 11.08 22.01 -8.91
CA ASP A 124 11.86 20.89 -9.47
C ASP A 124 12.35 19.91 -8.39
N LYS A 125 12.26 20.28 -7.10
CA LYS A 125 12.64 19.43 -5.96
C LYS A 125 11.44 18.73 -5.31
N LYS A 126 10.29 18.70 -5.99
CA LYS A 126 9.08 18.05 -5.50
C LYS A 126 9.30 16.55 -5.25
N TYR A 127 8.55 16.01 -4.30
CA TYR A 127 8.59 14.59 -3.96
C TYR A 127 7.65 13.73 -4.82
N GLY A 128 6.78 14.36 -5.61
CA GLY A 128 5.76 13.66 -6.39
C GLY A 128 4.59 13.19 -5.52
N SER A 129 4.16 14.02 -4.58
CA SER A 129 3.04 13.74 -3.69
C SER A 129 1.76 13.41 -4.46
N THR A 130 0.92 12.57 -3.85
CA THR A 130 -0.44 12.27 -4.33
C THR A 130 -1.44 13.41 -4.08
N LEU A 131 -1.03 14.48 -3.42
CA LEU A 131 -1.85 15.63 -3.03
C LEU A 131 -3.05 15.25 -2.14
N ARG A 132 -2.91 14.20 -1.37
CA ARG A 132 -3.96 13.69 -0.46
C ARG A 132 -3.78 14.13 1.00
N GLY A 133 -2.78 15.00 1.27
CA GLY A 133 -2.54 15.55 2.60
C GLY A 133 -1.86 14.59 3.57
N ILE A 134 -1.20 13.54 3.07
CA ILE A 134 -0.63 12.47 3.90
C ILE A 134 0.52 12.99 4.76
N ALA A 135 1.50 13.65 4.19
CA ALA A 135 2.63 14.19 4.93
C ALA A 135 2.19 15.24 5.97
N PRO A 136 1.33 16.24 5.63
CA PRO A 136 0.84 17.19 6.61
C PRO A 136 0.09 16.55 7.78
N VAL A 137 -0.80 15.59 7.54
CA VAL A 137 -1.61 14.98 8.62
C VAL A 137 -0.79 14.10 9.55
N TYR A 138 0.18 13.32 9.03
CA TYR A 138 1.08 12.54 9.88
C TYR A 138 2.02 13.45 10.69
N SER A 139 2.55 14.53 10.08
CA SER A 139 3.30 15.55 10.81
C SER A 139 2.50 16.09 11.98
N ASP A 140 1.25 16.46 11.75
CA ASP A 140 0.35 16.98 12.76
C ASP A 140 0.02 15.96 13.85
N LYS A 141 -0.13 14.70 13.50
CA LYS A 141 -0.34 13.61 14.46
C LYS A 141 0.79 13.57 15.48
N TYR A 142 2.05 13.60 15.03
CA TYR A 142 3.21 13.60 15.93
C TYR A 142 3.39 14.94 16.68
N GLN A 143 2.95 16.04 16.09
CA GLN A 143 2.87 17.34 16.79
C GLN A 143 1.68 17.44 17.76
N LYS A 144 0.78 16.43 17.82
CA LYS A 144 -0.44 16.40 18.63
C LYS A 144 -1.45 17.50 18.26
N LYS A 145 -1.48 17.89 16.99
CA LYS A 145 -2.32 18.95 16.41
C LYS A 145 -3.32 18.37 15.40
N THR A 146 -3.93 17.23 15.74
CA THR A 146 -4.93 16.55 14.92
C THR A 146 -6.23 16.34 15.67
N ILE A 147 -7.26 15.99 14.93
CA ILE A 147 -8.56 15.52 15.41
C ILE A 147 -8.66 14.03 15.11
N MET A 148 -9.15 13.25 16.07
CA MET A 148 -9.41 11.82 15.91
C MET A 148 -10.88 11.59 15.50
N MET A 149 -11.16 10.46 14.85
CA MET A 149 -12.51 10.10 14.40
C MET A 149 -13.54 10.09 15.53
N GLY A 150 -13.16 9.62 16.73
CA GLY A 150 -14.04 9.60 17.90
C GLY A 150 -14.46 11.00 18.37
N GLU A 151 -13.69 12.07 18.09
CA GLU A 151 -14.05 13.44 18.46
C GLU A 151 -15.30 13.94 17.70
N LEU A 152 -15.62 13.33 16.53
CA LEU A 152 -16.85 13.63 15.80
C LEU A 152 -18.12 13.30 16.59
N LEU A 153 -18.04 12.39 17.55
CA LEU A 153 -19.16 11.98 18.40
C LEU A 153 -19.41 12.96 19.56
N TYR A 154 -18.52 13.96 19.77
CA TYR A 154 -18.57 14.93 20.85
C TYR A 154 -18.46 16.38 20.31
N PRO A 155 -19.54 16.96 19.74
CA PRO A 155 -19.48 18.22 18.98
C PRO A 155 -18.85 19.40 19.73
N ALA A 156 -19.17 19.59 21.01
CA ALA A 156 -18.60 20.68 21.80
C ALA A 156 -17.08 20.51 22.06
N TYR A 157 -16.62 19.28 22.22
CA TYR A 157 -15.20 18.99 22.35
C TYR A 157 -14.47 19.19 21.02
N LEU A 158 -15.06 18.68 19.92
CA LEU A 158 -14.56 18.86 18.56
C LEU A 158 -14.37 20.35 18.22
N GLU A 159 -15.40 21.19 18.45
CA GLU A 159 -15.36 22.63 18.18
C GLU A 159 -14.19 23.30 18.89
N LYS A 160 -14.06 23.07 20.21
CA LYS A 160 -12.97 23.63 21.03
C LYS A 160 -11.59 23.21 20.53
N ARG A 161 -11.44 21.93 20.20
CA ARG A 161 -10.17 21.38 19.71
C ARG A 161 -9.81 21.93 18.35
N LEU A 162 -10.78 21.91 17.42
CA LEU A 162 -10.59 22.34 16.05
C LEU A 162 -10.28 23.84 15.95
N ALA A 163 -10.93 24.68 16.78
CA ALA A 163 -10.64 26.11 16.84
C ALA A 163 -9.16 26.37 17.16
N SER A 164 -8.63 25.71 18.20
CA SER A 164 -7.23 25.86 18.60
C SER A 164 -6.25 25.33 17.55
N ILE A 165 -6.59 24.23 16.90
CA ILE A 165 -5.73 23.64 15.84
C ILE A 165 -5.73 24.54 14.60
N LEU A 166 -6.92 25.05 14.22
CA LEU A 166 -7.08 25.85 13.01
C LEU A 166 -6.39 27.22 13.14
N GLU A 167 -6.39 27.82 14.33
CA GLU A 167 -5.59 29.03 14.62
C GLU A 167 -4.12 28.80 14.23
N TRP A 168 -3.52 27.71 14.71
CA TRP A 168 -2.15 27.36 14.38
C TRP A 168 -1.94 27.06 12.89
N LYS A 169 -2.87 26.34 12.27
CA LYS A 169 -2.78 25.99 10.84
C LYS A 169 -2.85 27.20 9.95
N ASN A 170 -3.75 28.13 10.26
CA ASN A 170 -3.90 29.37 9.50
C ASN A 170 -2.65 30.25 9.57
N LEU A 171 -1.91 30.25 10.69
CA LEU A 171 -0.62 30.93 10.75
C LEU A 171 0.36 30.41 9.69
N THR A 172 0.45 29.09 9.54
CA THR A 172 1.30 28.48 8.50
C THR A 172 0.78 28.77 7.10
N ILE A 173 -0.53 28.58 6.87
CA ILE A 173 -1.16 28.78 5.54
C ILE A 173 -0.97 30.21 5.07
N GLN A 174 -1.21 31.20 5.93
CA GLN A 174 -1.11 32.62 5.57
C GLN A 174 0.34 33.11 5.49
N ASN A 175 1.16 32.83 6.50
CA ASN A 175 2.48 33.46 6.61
C ASN A 175 3.58 32.70 5.87
N VAL A 176 3.46 31.40 5.67
CA VAL A 176 4.46 30.60 4.94
C VAL A 176 4.08 30.52 3.45
N TYR A 177 2.81 30.24 3.17
CA TYR A 177 2.36 29.99 1.81
C TYR A 177 1.58 31.14 1.16
N GLY A 178 1.21 32.19 1.93
CA GLY A 178 0.42 33.31 1.43
C GLY A 178 -0.98 32.92 0.95
N ALA A 179 -1.51 31.80 1.42
CA ALA A 179 -2.82 31.29 1.02
C ALA A 179 -3.93 31.75 1.96
N GLU A 180 -5.17 31.58 1.53
CA GLU A 180 -6.35 32.00 2.31
C GLU A 180 -6.56 31.10 3.53
N ALA A 181 -6.93 31.73 4.65
CA ALA A 181 -7.23 31.04 5.91
C ALA A 181 -8.52 30.23 5.83
N TYR A 182 -8.56 29.09 6.50
CA TYR A 182 -9.78 28.30 6.69
C TYR A 182 -10.62 28.86 7.84
N LYS A 183 -11.94 28.89 7.68
CA LYS A 183 -12.89 29.30 8.70
C LYS A 183 -13.33 28.10 9.54
N LEU A 184 -13.49 28.33 10.84
CA LEU A 184 -13.91 27.28 11.76
C LEU A 184 -15.30 26.74 11.39
N GLU A 185 -16.22 27.63 11.04
CA GLU A 185 -17.60 27.29 10.67
C GLU A 185 -17.67 26.36 9.48
N ASP A 186 -16.81 26.58 8.47
CA ASP A 186 -16.75 25.75 7.25
C ASP A 186 -16.22 24.35 7.57
N MET A 187 -15.17 24.28 8.43
CA MET A 187 -14.61 23.01 8.87
C MET A 187 -15.59 22.21 9.74
N LEU A 188 -16.33 22.88 10.61
CA LEU A 188 -17.38 22.24 11.42
C LEU A 188 -18.55 21.79 10.57
N ALA A 189 -18.94 22.57 9.55
CA ALA A 189 -19.97 22.17 8.59
C ALA A 189 -19.56 20.91 7.83
N TRP A 190 -18.32 20.87 7.34
CA TRP A 190 -17.74 19.69 6.68
C TRP A 190 -17.73 18.46 7.60
N CYS A 191 -17.33 18.63 8.88
CA CYS A 191 -17.38 17.54 9.87
C CYS A 191 -18.81 17.04 10.11
N ARG A 192 -19.81 17.95 10.17
CA ARG A 192 -21.22 17.56 10.33
C ARG A 192 -21.75 16.81 9.12
N GLU A 193 -21.43 17.26 7.93
CA GLU A 193 -21.89 16.66 6.68
C GLU A 193 -21.38 15.22 6.52
N PHE A 194 -20.09 15.02 6.56
CA PHE A 194 -19.47 13.72 6.32
C PHE A 194 -19.36 12.87 7.61
N GLY A 195 -19.06 13.50 8.75
CA GLY A 195 -18.91 12.81 10.03
C GLY A 195 -20.18 12.13 10.50
N SER A 196 -21.36 12.74 10.28
CA SER A 196 -22.66 12.13 10.64
C SER A 196 -22.90 10.81 9.87
N LYS A 197 -22.47 10.72 8.61
CA LYS A 197 -22.58 9.51 7.78
C LYS A 197 -21.65 8.39 8.28
N LEU A 198 -20.51 8.75 8.86
CA LEU A 198 -19.50 7.81 9.35
C LEU A 198 -19.67 7.44 10.83
N ALA A 199 -20.40 8.23 11.61
CA ALA A 199 -20.62 8.01 13.02
C ALA A 199 -21.07 6.59 13.42
N PRO A 200 -21.96 5.92 12.67
CA PRO A 200 -22.37 4.54 12.99
C PRO A 200 -21.25 3.50 12.96
N TYR A 201 -20.18 3.77 12.21
CA TYR A 201 -19.04 2.84 12.02
C TYR A 201 -17.92 3.08 13.05
N ILE A 202 -17.94 4.23 13.76
CA ILE A 202 -16.88 4.62 14.70
C ILE A 202 -17.03 3.85 16.01
N CYS A 203 -15.98 3.16 16.43
CA CYS A 203 -15.96 2.40 17.68
C CYS A 203 -14.53 2.24 18.23
N ASP A 204 -14.40 1.69 19.43
CA ASP A 204 -13.12 1.21 19.98
C ASP A 204 -12.70 -0.08 19.27
N THR A 205 -12.02 0.07 18.13
CA THR A 205 -11.52 -1.06 17.36
C THR A 205 -10.41 -1.82 18.07
N SER A 206 -9.67 -1.17 18.97
CA SER A 206 -8.62 -1.82 19.77
C SER A 206 -9.23 -2.89 20.69
N LYS A 207 -10.30 -2.53 21.40
CA LYS A 207 -11.05 -3.49 22.20
C LYS A 207 -11.68 -4.58 21.34
N TYR A 208 -12.31 -4.20 20.23
CA TYR A 208 -12.93 -5.14 19.30
C TYR A 208 -11.94 -6.22 18.79
N LEU A 209 -10.78 -5.80 18.31
CA LEU A 209 -9.76 -6.72 17.77
C LEU A 209 -9.15 -7.60 18.87
N TYR A 210 -8.91 -7.02 20.04
CA TYR A 210 -8.44 -7.80 21.20
C TYR A 210 -9.42 -8.88 21.63
N GLU A 211 -10.72 -8.57 21.70
CA GLU A 211 -11.77 -9.54 22.05
C GLU A 211 -11.92 -10.60 20.94
N ALA A 212 -11.82 -10.22 19.69
CA ALA A 212 -11.87 -11.13 18.55
C ALA A 212 -10.69 -12.11 18.57
N GLU A 213 -9.47 -11.63 18.81
CA GLU A 213 -8.28 -12.48 18.94
C GLU A 213 -8.41 -13.45 20.11
N LYS A 214 -8.90 -13.01 21.27
CA LYS A 214 -9.20 -13.90 22.41
C LYS A 214 -10.26 -14.93 22.10
N ALA A 215 -11.22 -14.63 21.24
CA ALA A 215 -12.23 -15.56 20.77
C ALA A 215 -11.70 -16.54 19.69
N GLY A 216 -10.40 -16.49 19.37
CA GLY A 216 -9.75 -17.36 18.39
C GLY A 216 -10.00 -16.96 16.94
N LYS A 217 -10.42 -15.71 16.69
CA LYS A 217 -10.59 -15.16 15.34
C LYS A 217 -9.24 -14.80 14.72
N SER A 218 -9.13 -15.00 13.41
CA SER A 218 -7.95 -14.69 12.62
C SER A 218 -8.03 -13.27 12.04
N ILE A 219 -6.90 -12.55 12.08
CA ILE A 219 -6.80 -11.18 11.58
C ILE A 219 -5.80 -11.12 10.43
N MET A 220 -6.24 -10.56 9.30
CA MET A 220 -5.35 -10.18 8.21
C MET A 220 -5.08 -8.68 8.27
N PHE A 221 -3.81 -8.30 8.28
CA PHE A 221 -3.38 -6.91 8.21
C PHE A 221 -3.04 -6.53 6.76
N GLU A 222 -3.72 -5.55 6.22
CA GLU A 222 -3.53 -5.05 4.87
C GLU A 222 -2.69 -3.78 4.87
N ALA A 223 -1.46 -3.86 4.30
CA ALA A 223 -0.58 -2.71 4.14
C ALA A 223 -0.90 -1.90 2.88
N GLN A 224 -0.45 -0.67 2.86
CA GLN A 224 -0.30 0.15 1.66
C GLN A 224 1.17 0.29 1.29
N LEU A 225 1.43 0.64 0.01
CA LEU A 225 2.77 0.91 -0.51
C LEU A 225 3.69 -0.32 -0.39
N GLY A 226 4.98 -0.11 -0.26
CA GLY A 226 5.98 -1.16 -0.10
C GLY A 226 7.12 -0.71 0.81
N ALA A 227 8.04 -1.63 1.13
CA ALA A 227 9.14 -1.38 2.06
C ALA A 227 9.99 -0.17 1.68
N LEU A 228 10.21 0.07 0.37
CA LEU A 228 11.01 1.20 -0.11
C LEU A 228 10.29 2.57 -0.01
N ARG A 229 9.03 2.57 0.35
CA ARG A 229 8.22 3.78 0.66
C ARG A 229 7.91 3.92 2.15
N ASP A 230 8.46 3.05 2.99
CA ASP A 230 8.36 3.15 4.45
C ASP A 230 9.08 4.41 4.97
N ILE A 231 8.52 5.05 6.00
CA ILE A 231 9.07 6.31 6.54
C ILE A 231 10.47 6.13 7.15
N ASP A 232 10.72 4.97 7.77
CA ASP A 232 11.97 4.70 8.50
C ASP A 232 12.99 3.93 7.65
N PHE A 233 12.53 3.02 6.79
CA PHE A 233 13.38 2.07 6.06
C PHE A 233 13.40 2.29 4.55
N GLY A 234 12.58 3.21 4.03
CA GLY A 234 12.48 3.48 2.60
C GLY A 234 13.58 4.40 2.08
N ILE A 235 13.45 4.78 0.81
CA ILE A 235 14.36 5.69 0.10
C ILE A 235 14.12 7.17 0.49
N PHE A 236 14.27 7.48 1.78
CA PHE A 236 14.02 8.82 2.30
C PHE A 236 14.84 9.89 1.54
N PRO A 237 14.25 11.06 1.16
CA PRO A 237 12.93 11.57 1.56
C PRO A 237 11.76 11.16 0.63
N TYR A 238 11.97 10.32 -0.35
CA TYR A 238 10.96 9.89 -1.31
C TYR A 238 10.09 8.73 -0.76
N THR A 239 9.62 8.90 0.48
CA THR A 239 8.81 7.93 1.22
C THR A 239 7.39 8.43 1.43
N SER A 240 6.49 7.56 1.88
CA SER A 240 5.27 7.96 2.55
C SER A 240 5.59 8.40 3.98
N SER A 241 4.66 9.07 4.64
CA SER A 241 4.83 9.50 6.04
C SER A 241 4.28 8.48 7.04
N SER A 242 4.11 7.23 6.62
CA SER A 242 3.60 6.16 7.47
C SER A 242 4.51 4.93 7.43
N SER A 243 4.46 4.11 8.48
CA SER A 243 5.17 2.85 8.53
C SER A 243 4.40 1.77 7.79
N SER A 244 4.97 1.31 6.65
CA SER A 244 4.36 0.31 5.77
C SER A 244 4.84 -1.12 6.07
N ASN A 245 5.74 -1.30 7.05
CA ASN A 245 6.26 -2.61 7.38
C ASN A 245 5.30 -3.44 8.27
N ALA A 246 5.43 -4.77 8.18
CA ALA A 246 4.61 -5.71 8.95
C ALA A 246 4.81 -5.56 10.46
N GLY A 247 5.99 -5.13 10.91
CA GLY A 247 6.28 -4.89 12.32
C GLY A 247 5.40 -3.81 12.98
N TYR A 248 4.85 -2.89 12.18
CA TYR A 248 3.92 -1.87 12.66
C TYR A 248 2.45 -2.34 12.65
N ALA A 249 2.13 -3.47 12.04
CA ALA A 249 0.74 -3.90 11.80
C ALA A 249 -0.10 -3.95 13.08
N CYS A 250 0.38 -4.63 14.11
CA CYS A 250 -0.35 -4.73 15.39
C CYS A 250 -0.49 -3.38 16.10
N VAL A 251 0.51 -2.49 16.02
CA VAL A 251 0.46 -1.14 16.59
C VAL A 251 -0.57 -0.29 15.84
N GLY A 252 -0.50 -0.27 14.51
CA GLY A 252 -1.42 0.50 13.66
C GLY A 252 -2.86 -0.02 13.66
N ALA A 253 -3.06 -1.30 13.93
CA ALA A 253 -4.39 -1.90 14.11
C ALA A 253 -5.00 -1.59 15.51
N GLY A 254 -4.14 -1.33 16.52
CA GLY A 254 -4.59 -1.04 17.88
C GLY A 254 -4.47 -2.19 18.87
N ILE A 255 -3.73 -3.25 18.53
CA ILE A 255 -3.45 -4.41 19.39
C ILE A 255 -1.93 -4.64 19.52
N PRO A 256 -1.19 -3.66 20.11
CA PRO A 256 0.28 -3.69 20.14
C PRO A 256 0.88 -4.86 20.93
N GLY A 257 0.07 -5.54 21.73
CA GLY A 257 0.50 -6.74 22.46
C GLY A 257 0.38 -8.04 21.67
N SER A 258 -0.18 -7.99 20.46
CA SER A 258 -0.28 -9.13 19.55
C SER A 258 0.95 -9.24 18.65
N HIS A 259 0.98 -10.26 17.78
CA HIS A 259 2.06 -10.51 16.82
C HIS A 259 1.51 -10.95 15.48
N VAL A 260 2.36 -10.86 14.47
CA VAL A 260 2.10 -11.36 13.11
C VAL A 260 2.83 -12.68 12.96
N ASP A 261 2.07 -13.75 12.71
CA ASP A 261 2.63 -15.11 12.57
C ASP A 261 3.14 -15.38 11.15
N ARG A 262 2.49 -14.74 10.16
CA ARG A 262 2.71 -14.95 8.75
C ARG A 262 2.78 -13.61 8.02
N THR A 263 3.84 -13.39 7.25
CA THR A 263 3.99 -12.18 6.42
C THR A 263 4.13 -12.58 4.96
N VAL A 264 3.10 -12.27 4.16
CA VAL A 264 3.12 -12.50 2.72
C VAL A 264 3.60 -11.23 2.02
N GLY A 265 4.82 -11.28 1.50
CA GLY A 265 5.41 -10.22 0.71
C GLY A 265 4.94 -10.26 -0.73
N ILE A 266 4.43 -9.14 -1.26
CA ILE A 266 4.00 -9.07 -2.64
C ILE A 266 5.11 -8.46 -3.50
N VAL A 267 5.52 -9.18 -4.55
CA VAL A 267 6.58 -8.82 -5.50
C VAL A 267 6.04 -8.97 -6.92
N LYS A 268 6.33 -8.05 -7.80
CA LYS A 268 6.10 -8.25 -9.25
C LYS A 268 7.27 -9.00 -9.87
N ALA A 269 7.01 -9.76 -10.92
CA ALA A 269 8.05 -10.38 -11.74
C ALA A 269 8.97 -9.36 -12.46
N TYR A 270 8.68 -8.09 -12.35
CA TYR A 270 9.48 -6.94 -12.79
C TYR A 270 9.28 -5.78 -11.81
N SER A 271 10.06 -4.72 -11.91
CA SER A 271 9.95 -3.59 -10.97
C SER A 271 9.14 -2.44 -11.55
N THR A 272 8.36 -1.79 -10.68
CA THR A 272 7.67 -0.53 -10.99
C THR A 272 7.82 0.46 -9.85
N CYS A 273 7.84 1.75 -10.20
CA CYS A 273 7.90 2.82 -9.22
C CYS A 273 6.93 3.94 -9.60
N VAL A 274 6.19 4.46 -8.63
CA VAL A 274 5.36 5.66 -8.75
C VAL A 274 5.97 6.75 -7.89
N GLY A 275 5.98 7.99 -8.40
CA GLY A 275 6.61 9.13 -7.73
C GLY A 275 8.10 9.25 -8.02
N GLU A 276 8.71 10.22 -7.36
CA GLU A 276 10.12 10.58 -7.54
C GLU A 276 11.04 9.68 -6.68
N GLY A 277 12.35 9.91 -6.82
CA GLY A 277 13.38 9.23 -6.07
C GLY A 277 14.08 8.10 -6.82
N PRO A 278 15.09 7.49 -6.19
CA PRO A 278 15.93 6.47 -6.80
C PRO A 278 15.16 5.24 -7.27
N PHE A 279 15.44 4.83 -8.49
CA PHE A 279 14.97 3.56 -9.06
C PHE A 279 16.10 3.01 -9.94
N THR A 280 17.08 2.37 -9.32
CA THR A 280 18.40 2.04 -9.90
C THR A 280 18.29 1.22 -11.19
N ALA A 281 17.35 0.30 -11.27
CA ALA A 281 17.15 -0.57 -12.44
C ALA A 281 16.11 -0.02 -13.44
N GLU A 282 15.85 1.29 -13.45
CA GLU A 282 14.85 1.90 -14.33
C GLU A 282 15.21 1.78 -15.81
N TRP A 283 14.22 1.43 -16.63
CA TRP A 283 14.31 1.44 -18.08
C TRP A 283 13.72 2.70 -18.69
N PHE A 284 14.25 3.05 -19.87
CA PHE A 284 13.83 4.20 -20.66
C PHE A 284 13.58 3.79 -22.11
N GLY A 285 12.91 4.64 -22.88
CA GLY A 285 12.68 4.42 -24.31
C GLY A 285 11.73 3.26 -24.61
N ASP A 286 11.98 2.57 -25.73
CA ASP A 286 11.06 1.57 -26.29
C ASP A 286 10.90 0.32 -25.41
N GLU A 287 11.95 -0.13 -24.75
CA GLU A 287 11.90 -1.26 -23.80
C GLU A 287 10.97 -0.98 -22.62
N ALA A 288 11.09 0.22 -22.06
CA ALA A 288 10.20 0.65 -20.97
C ALA A 288 8.74 0.75 -21.43
N GLU A 289 8.51 1.29 -22.64
CA GLU A 289 7.16 1.42 -23.18
C GLU A 289 6.54 0.05 -23.46
N GLN A 290 7.31 -0.87 -24.04
CA GLN A 290 6.84 -2.24 -24.27
C GLN A 290 6.42 -2.93 -22.96
N LEU A 291 7.21 -2.79 -21.90
CA LEU A 291 6.89 -3.36 -20.58
C LEU A 291 5.66 -2.67 -19.96
N ARG A 292 5.53 -1.34 -20.09
CA ARG A 292 4.34 -0.60 -19.62
C ARG A 292 3.07 -1.07 -20.31
N VAL A 293 3.09 -1.21 -21.63
CA VAL A 293 1.94 -1.69 -22.41
C VAL A 293 1.60 -3.12 -22.03
N ALA A 294 2.58 -4.02 -22.00
CA ALA A 294 2.37 -5.42 -21.64
C ALA A 294 1.81 -5.59 -20.23
N GLY A 295 2.30 -4.81 -19.27
CA GLY A 295 1.89 -4.86 -17.86
C GLY A 295 0.68 -4.00 -17.53
N GLY A 296 0.20 -3.13 -18.44
CA GLY A 296 -0.83 -2.13 -18.15
C GLY A 296 -0.37 -1.15 -17.06
N GLU A 297 0.90 -0.75 -17.08
CA GLU A 297 1.53 0.05 -16.01
C GLU A 297 1.24 1.55 -16.16
N TYR A 298 -0.03 1.89 -15.96
CA TYR A 298 -0.55 3.25 -15.94
C TYR A 298 -1.35 3.48 -14.66
N GLY A 299 -1.34 4.70 -14.13
CA GLY A 299 -2.08 5.05 -12.92
C GLY A 299 -3.59 4.88 -13.12
N ALA A 300 -4.25 4.15 -12.22
CA ALA A 300 -5.67 3.81 -12.34
C ALA A 300 -6.59 5.03 -12.43
N SER A 301 -6.26 6.12 -11.72
CA SER A 301 -7.04 7.37 -11.68
C SER A 301 -6.50 8.46 -12.59
N THR A 302 -5.18 8.47 -12.87
CA THR A 302 -4.52 9.57 -13.60
C THR A 302 -4.09 9.21 -15.00
N GLY A 303 -4.04 7.90 -15.35
CA GLY A 303 -3.46 7.41 -16.60
C GLY A 303 -1.95 7.66 -16.74
N ARG A 304 -1.28 8.23 -15.72
CA ARG A 304 0.15 8.54 -15.76
C ARG A 304 0.97 7.26 -15.94
N PRO A 305 1.91 7.20 -16.90
CA PRO A 305 2.80 6.05 -17.07
C PRO A 305 3.66 5.85 -15.83
N ARG A 306 3.74 4.60 -15.35
CA ARG A 306 4.65 4.22 -14.27
C ARG A 306 6.07 4.08 -14.78
N ARG A 307 7.04 4.35 -13.92
CA ARG A 307 8.44 3.98 -14.12
C ARG A 307 8.54 2.48 -14.01
N VAL A 308 9.27 1.85 -14.92
CA VAL A 308 9.37 0.38 -15.04
C VAL A 308 10.82 -0.05 -15.23
N GLY A 309 11.14 -1.29 -14.92
CA GLY A 309 12.45 -1.89 -15.14
C GLY A 309 12.41 -3.40 -14.85
N PRO A 310 13.53 -4.11 -15.01
CA PRO A 310 13.64 -5.51 -14.68
C PRO A 310 13.40 -5.71 -13.17
N ILE A 311 13.16 -6.95 -12.76
CA ILE A 311 13.14 -7.26 -11.33
C ILE A 311 14.47 -6.84 -10.70
N ASP A 312 14.38 -6.12 -9.59
CA ASP A 312 15.54 -5.67 -8.83
C ASP A 312 15.71 -6.54 -7.58
N LEU A 313 16.61 -7.51 -7.66
CA LEU A 313 16.82 -8.48 -6.59
C LEU A 313 17.52 -7.87 -5.37
N VAL A 314 18.30 -6.79 -5.54
CA VAL A 314 18.93 -6.07 -4.42
C VAL A 314 17.84 -5.40 -3.58
N ALA A 315 16.97 -4.63 -4.23
CA ALA A 315 15.83 -3.97 -3.60
C ALA A 315 14.83 -4.98 -3.02
N THR A 316 14.56 -6.08 -3.73
CA THR A 316 13.60 -7.11 -3.30
C THR A 316 14.10 -7.87 -2.08
N ARG A 317 15.37 -8.25 -2.04
CA ARG A 317 16.00 -8.90 -0.87
C ARG A 317 15.95 -8.00 0.36
N TYR A 318 16.30 -6.73 0.19
CA TYR A 318 16.19 -5.72 1.23
C TYR A 318 14.76 -5.61 1.75
N GLY A 319 13.78 -5.46 0.86
CA GLY A 319 12.38 -5.34 1.22
C GLY A 319 11.85 -6.59 1.95
N CYS A 320 12.20 -7.80 1.51
CA CYS A 320 11.85 -9.04 2.20
C CYS A 320 12.39 -9.06 3.64
N ARG A 321 13.65 -8.64 3.84
CA ARG A 321 14.27 -8.54 5.16
C ARG A 321 13.56 -7.53 6.06
N ILE A 322 13.29 -6.33 5.56
CA ILE A 322 12.64 -5.25 6.34
C ILE A 322 11.19 -5.62 6.71
N GLN A 323 10.48 -6.28 5.80
CA GLN A 323 9.13 -6.75 6.06
C GLN A 323 9.07 -7.99 6.97
N GLY A 324 10.19 -8.71 7.15
CA GLY A 324 10.18 -10.01 7.81
C GLY A 324 9.32 -11.02 7.04
N ALA A 325 9.40 -11.01 5.70
CA ALA A 325 8.58 -11.84 4.85
C ALA A 325 8.85 -13.32 5.12
N THR A 326 7.81 -14.08 5.46
CA THR A 326 7.87 -15.53 5.66
C THR A 326 7.66 -16.28 4.35
N GLU A 327 7.01 -15.64 3.40
CA GLU A 327 6.73 -16.13 2.06
C GLU A 327 6.43 -14.96 1.11
N VAL A 328 6.45 -15.24 -0.18
CA VAL A 328 6.26 -14.25 -1.25
C VAL A 328 5.16 -14.69 -2.22
N ALA A 329 4.37 -13.73 -2.67
CA ALA A 329 3.54 -13.84 -3.85
C ALA A 329 4.18 -13.09 -5.01
N LEU A 330 4.62 -13.83 -6.03
CA LEU A 330 5.18 -13.29 -7.27
C LEU A 330 4.04 -13.00 -8.24
N THR A 331 3.79 -11.71 -8.50
CA THR A 331 2.67 -11.27 -9.34
C THR A 331 3.13 -10.93 -10.76
N LYS A 332 2.18 -11.01 -11.72
CA LYS A 332 2.38 -10.57 -13.11
C LYS A 332 3.50 -11.32 -13.86
N LEU A 333 3.66 -12.62 -13.62
CA LEU A 333 4.61 -13.44 -14.35
C LEU A 333 4.26 -13.51 -15.87
N ASP A 334 2.96 -13.55 -16.18
CA ASP A 334 2.39 -13.53 -17.53
C ASP A 334 2.86 -12.34 -18.39
N VAL A 335 3.12 -11.20 -17.76
CA VAL A 335 3.57 -9.98 -18.46
C VAL A 335 4.90 -10.17 -19.16
N LEU A 336 5.78 -11.03 -18.65
CA LEU A 336 7.09 -11.31 -19.25
C LEU A 336 7.04 -12.31 -20.41
N SER A 337 5.88 -12.85 -20.75
CA SER A 337 5.71 -13.91 -21.78
C SER A 337 6.20 -13.53 -23.18
N TYR A 338 6.31 -12.23 -23.50
CA TYR A 338 6.83 -11.77 -24.78
C TYR A 338 8.36 -11.78 -24.86
N MET A 339 9.06 -11.88 -23.74
CA MET A 339 10.51 -11.80 -23.66
C MET A 339 11.15 -13.17 -23.99
N LYS A 340 12.16 -13.18 -24.85
CA LYS A 340 13.01 -14.35 -25.10
C LYS A 340 14.14 -14.46 -24.07
N GLU A 341 14.60 -13.33 -23.61
CA GLU A 341 15.62 -13.17 -22.59
C GLU A 341 15.11 -12.12 -21.59
N ILE A 342 15.19 -12.43 -20.31
CA ILE A 342 14.68 -11.57 -19.22
C ILE A 342 15.87 -11.02 -18.46
N PRO A 343 16.12 -9.71 -18.51
CA PRO A 343 17.11 -9.05 -17.66
C PRO A 343 16.67 -9.07 -16.21
N VAL A 344 17.64 -9.23 -15.32
CA VAL A 344 17.47 -9.26 -13.87
C VAL A 344 18.58 -8.41 -13.23
N CYS A 345 18.24 -7.46 -12.38
CA CYS A 345 19.22 -6.71 -11.62
C CYS A 345 19.65 -7.52 -10.39
N THR A 346 20.89 -7.99 -10.38
CA THR A 346 21.43 -8.89 -9.36
C THR A 346 22.29 -8.21 -8.32
N GLN A 347 22.97 -7.13 -8.70
CA GLN A 347 23.85 -6.31 -7.88
C GLN A 347 23.75 -4.84 -8.27
N TYR A 348 24.26 -3.97 -7.41
CA TYR A 348 24.55 -2.58 -7.74
C TYR A 348 26.04 -2.35 -7.80
N GLU A 349 26.49 -1.45 -8.67
CA GLU A 349 27.82 -0.89 -8.64
C GLU A 349 27.75 0.50 -8.01
N VAL A 350 28.41 0.67 -6.86
CA VAL A 350 28.50 1.92 -6.10
C VAL A 350 29.97 2.26 -5.91
N ASN A 351 30.41 3.46 -6.35
CA ASN A 351 31.80 3.89 -6.26
C ASN A 351 32.82 2.91 -6.89
N GLY A 352 32.40 2.15 -7.94
CA GLY A 352 33.23 1.18 -8.65
C GLY A 352 33.28 -0.21 -7.96
N GLU A 353 32.61 -0.40 -6.85
CA GLU A 353 32.49 -1.68 -6.16
C GLU A 353 31.09 -2.28 -6.36
N LYS A 354 31.04 -3.60 -6.60
CA LYS A 354 29.76 -4.32 -6.70
C LYS A 354 29.27 -4.76 -5.33
N THR A 355 27.98 -4.56 -5.10
CA THR A 355 27.30 -4.97 -3.86
C THR A 355 25.95 -5.59 -4.16
N ASP A 356 25.54 -6.55 -3.36
CA ASP A 356 24.18 -7.11 -3.31
C ASP A 356 23.38 -6.60 -2.10
N ASP A 357 23.97 -5.75 -1.27
CA ASP A 357 23.31 -5.00 -0.21
C ASP A 357 22.68 -3.72 -0.77
N PHE A 358 21.47 -3.41 -0.29
CA PHE A 358 20.77 -2.17 -0.64
C PHE A 358 21.44 -0.99 0.06
N PRO A 359 22.00 -0.01 -0.69
CA PRO A 359 22.76 1.07 -0.11
C PRO A 359 21.87 2.13 0.57
N PHE A 360 22.47 2.91 1.47
CA PHE A 360 21.79 4.06 2.07
C PHE A 360 21.43 5.12 1.01
N THR A 361 20.34 5.84 1.22
CA THR A 361 19.76 6.78 0.23
C THR A 361 20.77 7.81 -0.31
N ALA A 362 21.72 8.25 0.51
CA ALA A 362 22.70 9.25 0.09
C ALA A 362 23.62 8.81 -1.08
N VAL A 363 23.76 7.51 -1.31
CA VAL A 363 24.63 6.95 -2.36
C VAL A 363 23.85 6.16 -3.42
N ILE A 364 22.57 5.90 -3.21
CA ILE A 364 21.76 5.09 -4.14
C ILE A 364 21.52 5.81 -5.47
N ASP A 365 21.51 7.14 -5.50
CA ASP A 365 21.36 7.93 -6.74
C ASP A 365 22.56 7.75 -7.71
N GLU A 366 23.72 7.37 -7.17
CA GLU A 366 24.94 7.10 -7.95
C GLU A 366 25.08 5.63 -8.32
N ALA A 367 24.23 4.75 -7.76
CA ALA A 367 24.25 3.32 -8.00
C ALA A 367 23.87 2.98 -9.45
N LYS A 368 24.60 2.04 -10.04
CA LYS A 368 24.30 1.51 -11.37
C LYS A 368 23.86 0.06 -11.26
N PRO A 369 22.83 -0.37 -12.02
CA PRO A 369 22.40 -1.75 -11.99
C PRO A 369 23.41 -2.67 -12.68
N VAL A 370 23.72 -3.80 -12.07
CA VAL A 370 24.45 -4.91 -12.69
C VAL A 370 23.43 -5.94 -13.12
N LEU A 371 23.26 -6.09 -14.41
CA LEU A 371 22.24 -6.96 -15.00
C LEU A 371 22.82 -8.33 -15.36
N THR A 372 22.03 -9.36 -15.13
CA THR A 372 22.20 -10.72 -15.64
C THR A 372 20.96 -11.06 -16.48
N THR A 373 21.12 -11.89 -17.51
CA THR A 373 20.01 -12.32 -18.35
C THR A 373 19.68 -13.77 -18.08
N VAL A 374 18.39 -14.09 -17.96
CA VAL A 374 17.87 -15.45 -17.84
C VAL A 374 16.96 -15.78 -19.03
N PRO A 375 16.81 -17.06 -19.43
CA PRO A 375 15.92 -17.43 -20.51
C PRO A 375 14.46 -17.07 -20.24
N GLY A 376 13.78 -16.49 -21.22
CA GLY A 376 12.34 -16.30 -21.20
C GLY A 376 11.60 -17.49 -21.80
N TRP A 377 10.29 -17.56 -21.62
CA TRP A 377 9.49 -18.70 -22.11
C TRP A 377 8.76 -18.43 -23.43
N GLY A 378 8.59 -17.19 -23.85
CA GLY A 378 8.11 -16.79 -25.17
C GLY A 378 6.73 -17.33 -25.57
N CYS A 379 5.86 -17.67 -24.61
CA CYS A 379 4.51 -18.15 -24.84
C CYS A 379 3.55 -17.67 -23.76
N ASP A 380 2.25 -17.60 -24.08
CA ASP A 380 1.21 -17.24 -23.12
C ASP A 380 1.07 -18.30 -22.03
N ILE A 381 1.11 -17.88 -20.77
CA ILE A 381 0.94 -18.73 -19.59
C ILE A 381 -0.33 -18.41 -18.78
N SER A 382 -1.17 -17.48 -19.25
CA SER A 382 -2.36 -17.01 -18.53
C SER A 382 -3.39 -18.13 -18.26
N GLY A 383 -3.40 -19.17 -19.07
CA GLY A 383 -4.24 -20.36 -18.91
C GLY A 383 -3.72 -21.40 -17.92
N VAL A 384 -2.48 -21.28 -17.44
CA VAL A 384 -1.86 -22.27 -16.54
C VAL A 384 -2.43 -22.15 -15.13
N ARG A 385 -2.71 -23.30 -14.49
CA ARG A 385 -3.28 -23.36 -13.12
C ARG A 385 -2.49 -24.25 -12.16
N LYS A 386 -1.49 -24.99 -12.66
CA LYS A 386 -0.59 -25.82 -11.85
C LYS A 386 0.86 -25.42 -12.13
N TYR A 387 1.69 -25.48 -11.11
CA TYR A 387 3.10 -25.06 -11.23
C TYR A 387 3.88 -25.93 -12.23
N GLU A 388 3.60 -27.24 -12.22
CA GLU A 388 4.23 -28.22 -13.08
C GLU A 388 3.93 -28.00 -14.56
N ASP A 389 2.78 -27.38 -14.88
CA ASP A 389 2.34 -27.09 -16.25
C ASP A 389 2.96 -25.79 -16.81
N LEU A 390 3.65 -25.00 -15.98
CA LEU A 390 4.41 -23.86 -16.47
C LEU A 390 5.59 -24.32 -17.36
N PRO A 391 5.92 -23.55 -18.42
CA PRO A 391 7.15 -23.79 -19.17
C PRO A 391 8.37 -23.86 -18.25
N GLN A 392 9.34 -24.72 -18.58
CA GLN A 392 10.54 -24.90 -17.76
C GLN A 392 11.23 -23.56 -17.46
N ALA A 393 11.42 -22.71 -18.48
CA ALA A 393 12.05 -21.40 -18.27
C ALA A 393 11.28 -20.49 -17.31
N ALA A 394 9.94 -20.60 -17.25
CA ALA A 394 9.14 -19.84 -16.29
C ALA A 394 9.32 -20.37 -14.85
N ARG A 395 9.42 -21.69 -14.69
CA ARG A 395 9.74 -22.31 -13.38
C ARG A 395 11.15 -21.92 -12.94
N ASP A 396 12.12 -22.04 -13.85
CA ASP A 396 13.52 -21.66 -13.59
C ASP A 396 13.63 -20.19 -13.14
N TYR A 397 12.83 -19.30 -13.75
CA TYR A 397 12.76 -17.90 -13.35
C TYR A 397 12.23 -17.74 -11.93
N VAL A 398 11.13 -18.40 -11.59
CA VAL A 398 10.54 -18.34 -10.24
C VAL A 398 11.54 -18.87 -9.20
N GLU A 399 12.18 -20.00 -9.46
CA GLU A 399 13.17 -20.62 -8.58
C GLU A 399 14.44 -19.77 -8.45
N TYR A 400 14.87 -19.13 -9.53
CA TYR A 400 16.01 -18.20 -9.50
C TYR A 400 15.71 -16.98 -8.60
N VAL A 401 14.52 -16.39 -8.73
CA VAL A 401 14.10 -15.28 -7.88
C VAL A 401 14.01 -15.75 -6.41
N GLU A 402 13.38 -16.89 -6.16
CA GLU A 402 13.22 -17.48 -4.83
C GLU A 402 14.59 -17.68 -4.13
N GLN A 403 15.56 -18.27 -4.83
CA GLN A 403 16.92 -18.46 -4.31
C GLN A 403 17.60 -17.12 -4.03
N ALA A 404 17.47 -16.16 -4.94
CA ALA A 404 18.13 -14.88 -4.81
C ALA A 404 17.60 -14.04 -3.64
N ILE A 405 16.30 -14.09 -3.34
CA ILE A 405 15.69 -13.35 -2.24
C ILE A 405 15.74 -14.12 -0.91
N GLY A 406 15.95 -15.44 -0.96
CA GLY A 406 16.01 -16.30 0.24
C GLY A 406 14.67 -16.52 0.94
N VAL A 407 13.54 -16.29 0.24
CA VAL A 407 12.19 -16.44 0.78
C VAL A 407 11.35 -17.24 -0.19
N HIS A 408 10.61 -18.25 0.31
CA HIS A 408 9.78 -19.13 -0.50
C HIS A 408 8.67 -18.36 -1.26
N ILE A 409 8.51 -18.63 -2.55
CA ILE A 409 7.44 -18.09 -3.38
C ILE A 409 6.26 -19.06 -3.36
N SER A 410 5.27 -18.79 -2.51
CA SER A 410 4.08 -19.62 -2.32
C SER A 410 2.98 -19.38 -3.36
N TYR A 411 2.97 -18.21 -3.98
CA TYR A 411 1.95 -17.83 -4.97
C TYR A 411 2.61 -17.28 -6.22
N VAL A 412 2.17 -17.76 -7.39
CA VAL A 412 2.61 -17.25 -8.70
C VAL A 412 1.38 -16.81 -9.48
N SER A 413 1.28 -15.51 -9.79
CA SER A 413 0.17 -14.98 -10.57
C SER A 413 0.51 -14.99 -12.07
N VAL A 414 -0.39 -15.56 -12.86
CA VAL A 414 -0.29 -15.69 -14.30
C VAL A 414 -1.35 -14.89 -15.06
N GLY A 415 -2.01 -13.95 -14.39
CA GLY A 415 -3.03 -13.07 -14.97
C GLY A 415 -3.70 -12.20 -13.92
N ALA A 416 -4.77 -11.48 -14.26
CA ALA A 416 -5.46 -10.52 -13.39
C ALA A 416 -6.65 -11.11 -12.60
N GLY A 417 -7.23 -12.23 -13.05
CA GLY A 417 -8.38 -12.89 -12.44
C GLY A 417 -8.05 -13.59 -11.12
N ARG A 418 -9.06 -13.80 -10.27
CA ARG A 418 -8.91 -14.50 -8.98
C ARG A 418 -8.35 -15.92 -9.15
N ASP A 419 -8.75 -16.63 -10.18
CA ASP A 419 -8.36 -18.00 -10.50
C ASP A 419 -7.04 -18.08 -11.30
N GLU A 420 -6.41 -16.94 -11.63
CA GLU A 420 -5.16 -16.86 -12.36
C GLU A 420 -3.96 -16.77 -11.40
N ILE A 421 -4.01 -17.57 -10.35
CA ILE A 421 -2.96 -17.72 -9.34
C ILE A 421 -2.68 -19.20 -9.14
N ILE A 422 -1.40 -19.53 -9.14
CA ILE A 422 -0.87 -20.86 -8.85
C ILE A 422 -0.34 -20.86 -7.43
N TYR A 423 -0.79 -21.80 -6.61
CA TYR A 423 -0.26 -22.04 -5.27
C TYR A 423 0.87 -23.06 -5.34
N ARG A 424 1.98 -22.80 -4.65
CA ARG A 424 3.12 -23.72 -4.47
C ARG A 424 3.24 -24.08 -2.99
N GLU A 425 3.18 -25.34 -2.68
CA GLU A 425 3.53 -25.81 -1.34
C GLU A 425 5.02 -25.69 -1.10
N LYS A 426 5.40 -25.36 0.13
CA LYS A 426 6.81 -25.38 0.52
C LYS A 426 7.23 -26.84 0.61
N GLU A 427 8.27 -27.23 -0.13
CA GLU A 427 8.84 -28.56 0.01
C GLU A 427 9.30 -28.75 1.46
N PRO A 428 9.02 -29.93 2.08
CA PRO A 428 9.54 -30.21 3.40
C PRO A 428 11.08 -30.18 3.35
N PRO A 429 11.72 -29.66 4.41
CA PRO A 429 13.18 -29.55 4.50
C PRO A 429 13.90 -30.89 4.46
#